data_01219e65c2ceeccbb8963bb3b51178cb
#
_entry.id   01219e65c2ceeccbb8963bb3b51178cb
#
_cell.length_a   1.000
_cell.length_b   1.000
_cell.length_c   1.000
_cell.angle_alpha   90.00
_cell.angle_beta   90.00
_cell.angle_gamma   90.00
#
_symmetry.space_group_name_H-M   'P 1'
#
loop_
_entity.id
_entity.type
_entity.pdbx_description
1 polymer ?
#
loop_
_entity_poly.entity_id
_entity_poly.type
_entity_poly.pdbx_seq_one_letter_code
_entity_poly.pdbx_strand_id
1 'polypeptide(L)'
;MRVRHFLQFKDLSLAELEYLFERTRWIKDKFKRYERYWPLEDRTLAMIFEKPSTRTRMSFEAGMHQLGGAAIYLYTRDSQLGRGESVEDAAQVISRMCDVIMVRTFEQDIIQRFAGSSRVPVINGLTNEYHPCQILADVYTYIEQRGPIRGRTVAWIGDSNNVCNTWLQAAEIFDFKLNVSTPPGYEVENERMNSRAECFTDPMAAAKGAHLVTTDVWTSMGFESENEARKRDFQDWQVDAEMMRAARKDALFMHCLPAHRGEEVAAAVIDGPQSVVWEEAENRLHTQKALLEFLLLGKIK
;
A
#
# COMPACT_ATOMS: atom_id res chain seq x y z
N MET A 1 6.89 -16.58 -21.69
CA MET A 1 5.79 -16.26 -20.75
C MET A 1 5.53 -14.77 -20.80
N ARG A 2 4.26 -14.33 -20.66
CA ARG A 2 3.95 -12.91 -20.57
C ARG A 2 4.48 -12.39 -19.22
N VAL A 3 5.19 -11.27 -19.23
CA VAL A 3 5.70 -10.61 -18.01
C VAL A 3 4.51 -10.22 -17.14
N ARG A 4 4.59 -10.45 -15.86
CA ARG A 4 3.56 -10.07 -14.89
C ARG A 4 3.99 -8.81 -14.16
N HIS A 5 3.07 -7.88 -14.00
CA HIS A 5 3.27 -6.64 -13.29
C HIS A 5 2.34 -6.60 -12.06
N PHE A 6 2.63 -5.71 -11.12
CA PHE A 6 1.77 -5.39 -9.97
C PHE A 6 1.58 -3.87 -9.89
N LEU A 7 0.66 -3.34 -10.69
CA LEU A 7 0.39 -1.91 -10.87
C LEU A 7 -0.78 -1.43 -10.02
N GLN A 8 -1.70 -2.33 -9.72
CA GLN A 8 -2.84 -2.13 -8.84
C GLN A 8 -3.18 -3.44 -8.13
N PHE A 9 -3.96 -3.36 -7.07
CA PHE A 9 -4.20 -4.52 -6.21
C PHE A 9 -4.91 -5.68 -6.92
N LYS A 10 -5.83 -5.35 -7.82
CA LYS A 10 -6.59 -6.32 -8.63
C LYS A 10 -5.79 -7.02 -9.75
N ASP A 11 -4.52 -6.70 -9.94
CA ASP A 11 -3.66 -7.43 -10.89
C ASP A 11 -3.35 -8.85 -10.43
N LEU A 12 -3.59 -9.16 -9.16
CA LEU A 12 -3.45 -10.48 -8.59
C LEU A 12 -4.83 -11.03 -8.17
N SER A 13 -5.06 -12.29 -8.47
CA SER A 13 -6.24 -13.01 -8.00
C SER A 13 -6.19 -13.28 -6.49
N LEU A 14 -7.36 -13.55 -5.88
CA LEU A 14 -7.45 -13.96 -4.47
C LEU A 14 -6.49 -15.11 -4.14
N ALA A 15 -6.46 -16.16 -4.98
CA ALA A 15 -5.59 -17.33 -4.76
C ALA A 15 -4.08 -17.01 -4.87
N GLU A 16 -3.71 -15.94 -5.55
CA GLU A 16 -2.32 -15.47 -5.63
C GLU A 16 -1.97 -14.60 -4.42
N LEU A 17 -2.90 -13.76 -3.97
CA LEU A 17 -2.74 -12.97 -2.75
C LEU A 17 -2.66 -13.88 -1.51
N GLU A 18 -3.51 -14.91 -1.41
CA GLU A 18 -3.44 -15.91 -0.34
C GLU A 18 -2.09 -16.64 -0.34
N TYR A 19 -1.60 -17.07 -1.52
CA TYR A 19 -0.26 -17.63 -1.66
C TYR A 19 0.83 -16.66 -1.20
N LEU A 20 0.74 -15.37 -1.58
CA LEU A 20 1.69 -14.35 -1.13
C LEU A 20 1.67 -14.20 0.40
N PHE A 21 0.52 -14.29 1.04
CA PHE A 21 0.41 -14.20 2.51
C PHE A 21 1.01 -15.41 3.22
N GLU A 22 0.84 -16.62 2.66
CA GLU A 22 1.53 -17.82 3.15
C GLU A 22 3.05 -17.67 3.02
N ARG A 23 3.53 -17.21 1.86
CA ARG A 23 4.96 -16.94 1.64
C ARG A 23 5.48 -15.84 2.56
N THR A 24 4.71 -14.78 2.74
CA THR A 24 5.06 -13.68 3.66
C THR A 24 5.30 -14.19 5.07
N ARG A 25 4.38 -15.01 5.60
CA ARG A 25 4.53 -15.61 6.94
C ARG A 25 5.79 -16.44 7.02
N TRP A 26 6.01 -17.33 6.06
CA TRP A 26 7.19 -18.20 6.04
C TRP A 26 8.50 -17.42 5.94
N ILE A 27 8.57 -16.39 5.08
CA ILE A 27 9.75 -15.52 4.93
C ILE A 27 10.00 -14.71 6.21
N LYS A 28 8.93 -14.18 6.82
CA LYS A 28 8.99 -13.44 8.09
C LYS A 28 9.53 -14.33 9.23
N ASP A 29 9.04 -15.57 9.33
CA ASP A 29 9.50 -16.53 10.32
C ASP A 29 11.00 -16.85 10.16
N LYS A 30 11.45 -17.09 8.94
CA LYS A 30 12.89 -17.27 8.66
C LYS A 30 13.72 -16.05 9.07
N PHE A 31 13.27 -14.86 8.70
CA PHE A 31 13.94 -13.61 9.08
C PHE A 31 14.05 -13.45 10.60
N LYS A 32 12.95 -13.69 11.34
CA LYS A 32 12.94 -13.60 12.82
C LYS A 32 13.85 -14.60 13.49
N ARG A 33 14.14 -15.74 12.84
CA ARG A 33 15.09 -16.78 13.33
C ARG A 33 16.52 -16.59 12.83
N TYR A 34 16.80 -15.52 12.07
CA TYR A 34 18.10 -15.28 11.41
C TYR A 34 18.50 -16.41 10.44
N GLU A 35 17.53 -17.13 9.87
CA GLU A 35 17.76 -18.16 8.88
C GLU A 35 17.98 -17.55 7.51
N ARG A 36 19.09 -17.89 6.88
CA ARG A 36 19.44 -17.43 5.53
C ARG A 36 18.46 -17.98 4.51
N TYR A 37 17.94 -17.07 3.63
CA TYR A 37 17.10 -17.43 2.51
C TYR A 37 17.38 -16.48 1.34
N TRP A 38 18.10 -16.95 0.32
CA TRP A 38 18.58 -16.16 -0.81
C TRP A 38 18.03 -16.65 -2.15
N PRO A 39 16.71 -16.65 -2.38
CA PRO A 39 16.11 -17.13 -3.62
C PRO A 39 16.38 -16.21 -4.81
N LEU A 40 16.79 -14.96 -4.56
CA LEU A 40 17.04 -13.93 -5.57
C LEU A 40 18.54 -13.57 -5.67
N GLU A 41 19.42 -14.54 -5.37
CA GLU A 41 20.86 -14.37 -5.56
C GLU A 41 21.14 -13.93 -7.01
N ASP A 42 22.02 -12.93 -7.18
CA ASP A 42 22.39 -12.33 -8.48
C ASP A 42 21.24 -11.59 -9.22
N ARG A 43 20.09 -11.34 -8.58
CA ARG A 43 19.01 -10.53 -9.16
C ARG A 43 19.15 -9.06 -8.77
N THR A 44 18.70 -8.18 -9.67
CA THR A 44 18.79 -6.74 -9.48
C THR A 44 17.38 -6.10 -9.55
N LEU A 45 17.05 -5.33 -8.53
CA LEU A 45 15.89 -4.45 -8.48
C LEU A 45 16.29 -3.01 -8.83
N ALA A 46 15.69 -2.43 -9.87
CA ALA A 46 15.76 -0.99 -10.09
C ALA A 46 14.58 -0.29 -9.39
N MET A 47 14.88 0.73 -8.58
CA MET A 47 13.87 1.52 -7.87
C MET A 47 13.84 2.94 -8.40
N ILE A 48 12.80 3.32 -9.13
CA ILE A 48 12.63 4.64 -9.75
C ILE A 48 11.69 5.48 -8.87
N PHE A 49 12.18 6.61 -8.39
CA PHE A 49 11.43 7.52 -7.54
C PHE A 49 11.30 8.90 -8.18
N GLU A 50 10.07 9.35 -8.34
CA GLU A 50 9.73 10.74 -8.64
C GLU A 50 9.33 11.51 -7.37
N LYS A 51 8.80 10.80 -6.37
CA LYS A 51 8.52 11.29 -5.02
C LYS A 51 9.38 10.57 -3.99
N PRO A 52 10.02 11.26 -3.03
CA PRO A 52 10.81 10.60 -1.99
C PRO A 52 9.93 9.73 -1.07
N SER A 53 10.50 8.65 -0.54
CA SER A 53 9.85 7.84 0.48
C SER A 53 10.86 6.99 1.23
N THR A 54 10.99 7.24 2.52
CA THR A 54 11.86 6.45 3.41
C THR A 54 11.37 5.01 3.52
N ARG A 55 10.08 4.80 3.81
CA ARG A 55 9.51 3.47 4.04
C ARG A 55 9.56 2.59 2.79
N THR A 56 9.13 3.12 1.63
CA THR A 56 9.15 2.36 0.38
C THR A 56 10.59 2.02 -0.02
N ARG A 57 11.53 2.96 0.11
CA ARG A 57 12.94 2.70 -0.18
C ARG A 57 13.50 1.62 0.74
N MET A 58 13.39 1.82 2.06
CA MET A 58 13.94 0.88 3.04
C MET A 58 13.36 -0.52 2.89
N SER A 59 12.04 -0.66 2.70
CA SER A 59 11.41 -1.98 2.60
C SER A 59 11.79 -2.75 1.33
N PHE A 60 11.92 -2.07 0.19
CA PHE A 60 12.36 -2.73 -1.05
C PHE A 60 13.87 -2.98 -1.09
N GLU A 61 14.68 -1.99 -0.70
CA GLU A 61 16.15 -2.11 -0.73
C GLU A 61 16.63 -3.18 0.27
N ALA A 62 16.18 -3.10 1.52
CA ALA A 62 16.48 -4.12 2.53
C ALA A 62 15.87 -5.49 2.17
N GLY A 63 14.64 -5.49 1.64
CA GLY A 63 13.95 -6.72 1.21
C GLY A 63 14.72 -7.46 0.12
N MET A 64 15.15 -6.75 -0.92
CA MET A 64 15.92 -7.33 -2.01
C MET A 64 17.27 -7.86 -1.53
N HIS A 65 17.98 -7.08 -0.69
CA HIS A 65 19.24 -7.51 -0.09
C HIS A 65 19.07 -8.77 0.77
N GLN A 66 18.04 -8.83 1.60
CA GLN A 66 17.76 -10.00 2.45
C GLN A 66 17.39 -11.26 1.65
N LEU A 67 16.92 -11.12 0.42
CA LEU A 67 16.68 -12.22 -0.52
C LEU A 67 17.90 -12.60 -1.35
N GLY A 68 19.06 -11.96 -1.12
CA GLY A 68 20.34 -12.25 -1.79
C GLY A 68 20.59 -11.43 -3.06
N GLY A 69 19.67 -10.53 -3.43
CA GLY A 69 19.81 -9.65 -4.59
C GLY A 69 20.41 -8.28 -4.26
N ALA A 70 20.48 -7.44 -5.30
CA ALA A 70 20.92 -6.06 -5.21
C ALA A 70 19.80 -5.09 -5.59
N ALA A 71 19.86 -3.86 -5.07
CA ALA A 71 18.93 -2.80 -5.43
C ALA A 71 19.68 -1.55 -5.89
N ILE A 72 19.16 -0.92 -6.96
CA ILE A 72 19.68 0.33 -7.52
C ILE A 72 18.60 1.40 -7.33
N TYR A 73 18.95 2.47 -6.63
CA TYR A 73 18.07 3.61 -6.42
C TYR A 73 18.29 4.67 -7.50
N LEU A 74 17.23 5.04 -8.19
CA LEU A 74 17.21 6.07 -9.23
C LEU A 74 16.20 7.16 -8.85
N TYR A 75 16.67 8.39 -8.68
CA TYR A 75 15.79 9.53 -8.51
C TYR A 75 15.62 10.23 -9.86
N THR A 76 14.37 10.51 -10.28
CA THR A 76 14.11 11.01 -11.64
C THR A 76 14.80 12.34 -11.92
N ARG A 77 14.91 13.23 -10.91
CA ARG A 77 15.61 14.51 -11.05
C ARG A 77 17.10 14.36 -11.40
N ASP A 78 17.71 13.22 -11.03
CA ASP A 78 19.12 12.93 -11.27
C ASP A 78 19.32 12.02 -12.50
N SER A 79 18.25 11.69 -13.22
CA SER A 79 18.24 10.80 -14.38
C SER A 79 17.77 11.49 -15.66
N GLN A 80 17.92 10.83 -16.80
CA GLN A 80 17.44 11.32 -18.10
C GLN A 80 15.91 11.37 -18.17
N LEU A 81 15.19 10.55 -17.40
CA LEU A 81 13.71 10.62 -17.26
C LEU A 81 13.25 12.03 -16.87
N GLY A 82 13.97 12.69 -15.95
CA GLY A 82 13.71 14.08 -15.58
C GLY A 82 14.18 15.12 -16.59
N ARG A 83 14.84 14.70 -17.68
CA ARG A 83 15.45 15.57 -18.70
C ARG A 83 14.86 15.39 -20.09
N GLY A 84 13.67 14.77 -20.22
CA GLY A 84 12.93 14.67 -21.47
C GLY A 84 13.06 13.34 -22.20
N GLU A 85 13.71 12.32 -21.63
CA GLU A 85 13.64 10.94 -22.14
C GLU A 85 12.21 10.42 -22.03
N SER A 86 11.72 9.71 -23.04
CA SER A 86 10.38 9.12 -23.00
C SER A 86 10.30 8.00 -21.96
N VAL A 87 9.10 7.83 -21.38
CA VAL A 87 8.84 6.75 -20.41
C VAL A 87 9.10 5.38 -21.03
N GLU A 88 8.75 5.22 -22.31
CA GLU A 88 8.92 3.99 -23.08
C GLU A 88 10.39 3.66 -23.33
N ASP A 89 11.21 4.66 -23.69
CA ASP A 89 12.63 4.47 -23.92
C ASP A 89 13.36 4.11 -22.63
N ALA A 90 13.08 4.82 -21.55
CA ALA A 90 13.62 4.51 -20.23
C ALA A 90 13.25 3.08 -19.79
N ALA A 91 11.99 2.67 -19.97
CA ALA A 91 11.53 1.32 -19.67
C ALA A 91 12.28 0.26 -20.50
N GLN A 92 12.46 0.54 -21.81
CA GLN A 92 13.21 -0.33 -22.72
C GLN A 92 14.67 -0.50 -22.30
N VAL A 93 15.35 0.59 -21.89
CA VAL A 93 16.74 0.57 -21.47
C VAL A 93 16.90 -0.12 -20.11
N ILE A 94 16.18 0.34 -19.10
CA ILE A 94 16.33 -0.13 -17.71
C ILE A 94 15.97 -1.62 -17.61
N SER A 95 14.88 -2.05 -18.27
CA SER A 95 14.45 -3.46 -18.24
C SER A 95 15.39 -4.45 -18.91
N ARG A 96 16.47 -4.00 -19.58
CA ARG A 96 17.54 -4.85 -20.10
C ARG A 96 18.72 -4.99 -19.15
N MET A 97 18.74 -4.21 -18.07
CA MET A 97 19.86 -4.12 -17.12
C MET A 97 19.49 -4.62 -15.72
N CYS A 98 18.22 -4.96 -15.48
CA CYS A 98 17.74 -5.44 -14.19
C CYS A 98 16.68 -6.54 -14.37
N ASP A 99 16.28 -7.20 -13.27
CA ASP A 99 15.35 -8.32 -13.27
C ASP A 99 13.93 -7.90 -12.86
N VAL A 100 13.78 -6.81 -12.11
CA VAL A 100 12.50 -6.26 -11.65
C VAL A 100 12.63 -4.75 -11.43
N ILE A 101 11.54 -4.02 -11.65
CA ILE A 101 11.53 -2.56 -11.52
C ILE A 101 10.40 -2.16 -10.56
N MET A 102 10.69 -1.29 -9.60
CA MET A 102 9.68 -0.61 -8.81
C MET A 102 9.66 0.88 -9.21
N VAL A 103 8.46 1.40 -9.46
CA VAL A 103 8.26 2.81 -9.84
C VAL A 103 7.35 3.47 -8.82
N ARG A 104 7.76 4.64 -8.31
CA ARG A 104 6.96 5.53 -7.48
C ARG A 104 6.86 6.89 -8.18
N THR A 105 5.69 7.20 -8.70
CA THR A 105 5.41 8.36 -9.56
C THR A 105 4.11 9.05 -9.15
N PHE A 106 3.65 10.01 -9.95
CA PHE A 106 2.38 10.70 -9.73
C PHE A 106 1.22 9.98 -10.45
N GLU A 107 1.31 9.88 -11.77
CA GLU A 107 0.20 9.44 -12.62
C GLU A 107 0.23 7.92 -12.87
N GLN A 108 -0.94 7.29 -12.80
CA GLN A 108 -1.10 5.86 -13.08
C GLN A 108 -0.76 5.53 -14.55
N ASP A 109 -1.06 6.43 -15.50
CA ASP A 109 -0.72 6.27 -16.91
C ASP A 109 0.80 6.09 -17.12
N ILE A 110 1.61 6.85 -16.40
CA ILE A 110 3.08 6.75 -16.50
C ILE A 110 3.54 5.33 -16.19
N ILE A 111 3.06 4.74 -15.09
CA ILE A 111 3.49 3.39 -14.72
C ILE A 111 2.91 2.32 -15.66
N GLN A 112 1.72 2.53 -16.21
CA GLN A 112 1.11 1.63 -17.19
C GLN A 112 1.92 1.62 -18.50
N ARG A 113 2.31 2.78 -19.01
CA ARG A 113 3.15 2.93 -20.20
C ARG A 113 4.54 2.33 -19.98
N PHE A 114 5.13 2.57 -18.79
CA PHE A 114 6.39 1.99 -18.39
C PHE A 114 6.31 0.46 -18.39
N ALA A 115 5.28 -0.12 -17.77
CA ALA A 115 5.06 -1.56 -17.73
C ALA A 115 4.80 -2.15 -19.13
N GLY A 116 4.06 -1.42 -20.00
CA GLY A 116 3.78 -1.82 -21.37
C GLY A 116 5.04 -1.94 -22.25
N SER A 117 6.12 -1.23 -21.90
CA SER A 117 7.39 -1.21 -22.62
C SER A 117 8.50 -2.02 -21.91
N SER A 118 8.25 -2.51 -20.70
CA SER A 118 9.21 -3.25 -19.89
C SER A 118 9.28 -4.74 -20.26
N ARG A 119 10.47 -5.30 -20.24
CA ARG A 119 10.73 -6.75 -20.42
C ARG A 119 10.69 -7.53 -19.11
N VAL A 120 10.67 -6.83 -17.97
CA VAL A 120 10.71 -7.42 -16.63
C VAL A 120 9.51 -6.95 -15.82
N PRO A 121 9.17 -7.61 -14.71
CA PRO A 121 8.09 -7.17 -13.83
C PRO A 121 8.24 -5.71 -13.39
N VAL A 122 7.11 -4.99 -13.38
CA VAL A 122 7.01 -3.63 -12.83
C VAL A 122 6.07 -3.65 -11.63
N ILE A 123 6.50 -3.00 -10.55
CA ILE A 123 5.76 -2.89 -9.29
C ILE A 123 5.41 -1.42 -9.07
N ASN A 124 4.14 -1.16 -8.77
CA ASN A 124 3.68 0.16 -8.32
C ASN A 124 4.09 0.40 -6.87
N GLY A 125 5.09 1.25 -6.64
CA GLY A 125 5.50 1.71 -5.32
C GLY A 125 4.54 2.73 -4.70
N LEU A 126 3.86 3.51 -5.53
CA LEU A 126 2.73 4.42 -5.28
C LEU A 126 2.48 5.26 -6.53
N THR A 127 1.21 5.51 -6.82
CA THR A 127 0.73 6.59 -7.70
C THR A 127 -0.31 7.45 -6.96
N ASN A 128 -0.81 8.52 -7.58
CA ASN A 128 -1.92 9.30 -7.03
C ASN A 128 -3.23 8.49 -6.99
N GLU A 129 -3.34 7.42 -7.79
CA GLU A 129 -4.55 6.60 -7.87
C GLU A 129 -4.52 5.37 -6.98
N TYR A 130 -3.34 4.72 -6.80
CA TYR A 130 -3.22 3.46 -6.07
C TYR A 130 -1.93 3.35 -5.25
N HIS A 131 -2.04 2.63 -4.13
CA HIS A 131 -0.91 2.21 -3.30
C HIS A 131 -0.96 0.71 -2.98
N PRO A 132 -0.81 -0.18 -3.99
CA PRO A 132 -1.07 -1.61 -3.84
C PRO A 132 -0.14 -2.29 -2.84
N CYS A 133 1.13 -1.87 -2.76
CA CYS A 133 2.09 -2.42 -1.79
C CYS A 133 1.72 -2.09 -0.33
N GLN A 134 1.02 -0.99 -0.08
CA GLN A 134 0.53 -0.66 1.25
C GLN A 134 -0.60 -1.62 1.63
N ILE A 135 -1.63 -1.70 0.81
CA ILE A 135 -2.80 -2.55 1.10
C ILE A 135 -2.43 -4.03 1.18
N LEU A 136 -1.41 -4.47 0.43
CA LEU A 136 -0.87 -5.83 0.58
C LEU A 136 -0.37 -6.08 2.01
N ALA A 137 0.29 -5.10 2.63
CA ALA A 137 0.76 -5.19 4.01
C ALA A 137 -0.39 -5.05 5.02
N ASP A 138 -1.34 -4.16 4.78
CA ASP A 138 -2.46 -3.87 5.68
C ASP A 138 -3.37 -5.08 5.82
N VAL A 139 -3.78 -5.68 4.68
CA VAL A 139 -4.59 -6.90 4.67
C VAL A 139 -3.84 -8.05 5.34
N TYR A 140 -2.55 -8.22 5.04
CA TYR A 140 -1.72 -9.24 5.71
C TYR A 140 -1.63 -9.00 7.22
N THR A 141 -1.41 -7.76 7.66
CA THR A 141 -1.35 -7.40 9.08
C THR A 141 -2.65 -7.71 9.79
N TYR A 142 -3.79 -7.37 9.18
CA TYR A 142 -5.09 -7.75 9.74
C TYR A 142 -5.20 -9.28 9.90
N ILE A 143 -4.85 -10.03 8.86
CA ILE A 143 -4.93 -11.51 8.88
C ILE A 143 -3.97 -12.10 9.92
N GLU A 144 -2.78 -11.56 10.08
CA GLU A 144 -1.80 -11.97 11.08
C GLU A 144 -2.32 -11.77 12.51
N GLN A 145 -3.01 -10.64 12.76
CA GLN A 145 -3.49 -10.24 14.09
C GLN A 145 -4.85 -10.87 14.47
N ARG A 146 -5.75 -11.08 13.49
CA ARG A 146 -7.16 -11.43 13.75
C ARG A 146 -7.70 -12.58 12.93
N GLY A 147 -6.89 -13.18 12.04
CA GLY A 147 -7.35 -14.20 11.08
C GLY A 147 -8.10 -13.61 9.89
N PRO A 148 -8.86 -14.42 9.15
CA PRO A 148 -9.43 -14.03 7.86
C PRO A 148 -10.21 -12.71 7.90
N ILE A 149 -9.94 -11.82 6.92
CA ILE A 149 -10.64 -10.53 6.78
C ILE A 149 -12.01 -10.69 6.10
N ARG A 150 -12.25 -11.81 5.42
CA ARG A 150 -13.52 -12.11 4.74
C ARG A 150 -14.71 -11.94 5.68
N GLY A 151 -15.77 -11.25 5.21
CA GLY A 151 -16.98 -10.99 5.97
C GLY A 151 -16.82 -10.02 7.14
N ARG A 152 -15.65 -9.39 7.29
CA ARG A 152 -15.40 -8.35 8.27
C ARG A 152 -15.84 -6.99 7.76
N THR A 153 -15.84 -6.00 8.65
CA THR A 153 -16.11 -4.60 8.30
C THR A 153 -14.84 -3.79 8.57
N VAL A 154 -14.38 -3.10 7.56
CA VAL A 154 -13.29 -2.12 7.63
C VAL A 154 -13.91 -0.73 7.51
N ALA A 155 -13.53 0.21 8.35
CA ALA A 155 -13.92 1.61 8.25
C ALA A 155 -12.72 2.43 7.77
N TRP A 156 -12.89 3.08 6.63
CA TRP A 156 -12.01 4.12 6.13
C TRP A 156 -12.55 5.48 6.54
N ILE A 157 -11.74 6.30 7.21
CA ILE A 157 -12.12 7.64 7.70
C ILE A 157 -11.12 8.64 7.18
N GLY A 158 -11.53 9.54 6.29
CA GLY A 158 -10.63 10.56 5.72
C GLY A 158 -10.83 10.80 4.23
N ASP A 159 -9.79 11.22 3.54
CA ASP A 159 -9.80 11.55 2.10
C ASP A 159 -9.97 10.30 1.22
N SER A 160 -10.67 10.44 0.08
CA SER A 160 -10.75 9.40 -0.96
C SER A 160 -9.47 9.33 -1.81
N ASN A 161 -8.34 9.17 -1.15
CA ASN A 161 -7.04 9.13 -1.78
C ASN A 161 -6.68 7.74 -2.37
N ASN A 162 -5.43 7.59 -2.83
CA ASN A 162 -4.91 6.36 -3.41
C ASN A 162 -4.96 5.14 -2.47
N VAL A 163 -4.84 5.35 -1.16
CA VAL A 163 -4.96 4.28 -0.16
C VAL A 163 -6.41 3.82 -0.06
N CYS A 164 -7.37 4.75 0.04
CA CYS A 164 -8.81 4.48 -0.01
C CYS A 164 -9.19 3.72 -1.28
N ASN A 165 -8.76 4.21 -2.44
CA ASN A 165 -9.02 3.58 -3.74
C ASN A 165 -8.51 2.14 -3.81
N THR A 166 -7.38 1.87 -3.14
CA THR A 166 -6.82 0.51 -3.12
C THR A 166 -7.56 -0.39 -2.12
N TRP A 167 -8.05 0.16 -1.00
CA TRP A 167 -8.96 -0.55 -0.08
C TRP A 167 -10.26 -0.98 -0.76
N LEU A 168 -10.81 -0.17 -1.67
CA LEU A 168 -11.99 -0.55 -2.49
C LEU A 168 -11.71 -1.82 -3.31
N GLN A 169 -10.54 -1.91 -3.96
CA GLN A 169 -10.15 -3.10 -4.71
C GLN A 169 -9.98 -4.32 -3.79
N ALA A 170 -9.39 -4.13 -2.62
CA ALA A 170 -9.20 -5.21 -1.64
C ALA A 170 -10.53 -5.72 -1.08
N ALA A 171 -11.49 -4.83 -0.82
CA ALA A 171 -12.82 -5.19 -0.32
C ALA A 171 -13.56 -6.12 -1.29
N GLU A 172 -13.46 -5.87 -2.58
CA GLU A 172 -14.05 -6.71 -3.63
C GLU A 172 -13.38 -8.08 -3.69
N ILE A 173 -12.04 -8.13 -3.68
CA ILE A 173 -11.28 -9.38 -3.82
C ILE A 173 -11.42 -10.28 -2.60
N PHE A 174 -11.32 -9.72 -1.39
CA PHE A 174 -11.35 -10.48 -0.14
C PHE A 174 -12.75 -10.64 0.46
N ASP A 175 -13.78 -10.10 -0.19
CA ASP A 175 -15.17 -10.24 0.24
C ASP A 175 -15.42 -9.73 1.67
N PHE A 176 -14.99 -8.50 1.98
CA PHE A 176 -15.29 -7.79 3.21
C PHE A 176 -16.05 -6.48 2.97
N LYS A 177 -16.74 -5.97 3.98
CA LYS A 177 -17.45 -4.70 3.88
C LYS A 177 -16.49 -3.53 4.15
N LEU A 178 -16.48 -2.52 3.27
CA LEU A 178 -15.75 -1.28 3.44
C LEU A 178 -16.75 -0.13 3.67
N ASN A 179 -16.79 0.38 4.89
CA ASN A 179 -17.50 1.61 5.22
C ASN A 179 -16.55 2.78 4.96
N VAL A 180 -16.93 3.72 4.12
CA VAL A 180 -16.11 4.90 3.78
C VAL A 180 -16.81 6.15 4.30
N SER A 181 -16.09 6.98 5.04
CA SER A 181 -16.57 8.32 5.41
C SER A 181 -15.53 9.36 5.02
N THR A 182 -15.96 10.29 4.17
CA THR A 182 -15.18 11.41 3.66
C THR A 182 -15.94 12.71 3.91
N PRO A 183 -15.27 13.86 4.11
CA PRO A 183 -15.92 15.16 4.13
C PRO A 183 -16.63 15.48 2.80
N PRO A 184 -17.63 16.37 2.81
CA PRO A 184 -18.23 16.88 1.57
C PRO A 184 -17.19 17.51 0.64
N GLY A 185 -17.23 17.11 -0.64
CA GLY A 185 -16.27 17.54 -1.66
C GLY A 185 -15.04 16.64 -1.82
N TYR A 186 -14.92 15.60 -0.97
CA TYR A 186 -13.82 14.64 -0.98
C TYR A 186 -14.30 13.20 -1.14
N GLU A 187 -15.49 13.04 -1.72
CA GLU A 187 -16.16 11.74 -1.87
C GLU A 187 -15.42 10.84 -2.86
N VAL A 188 -15.63 9.53 -2.71
CA VAL A 188 -15.14 8.55 -3.68
C VAL A 188 -15.86 8.74 -5.02
N GLU A 189 -15.09 8.75 -6.11
CA GLU A 189 -15.64 8.77 -7.48
C GLU A 189 -16.57 7.58 -7.71
N ASN A 190 -17.73 7.81 -8.28
CA ASN A 190 -18.75 6.77 -8.50
C ASN A 190 -18.22 5.57 -9.28
N GLU A 191 -17.33 5.80 -10.22
CA GLU A 191 -16.72 4.76 -11.07
C GLU A 191 -15.82 3.81 -10.29
N ARG A 192 -15.34 4.21 -9.09
CA ARG A 192 -14.50 3.40 -8.20
C ARG A 192 -15.32 2.61 -7.18
N MET A 193 -16.58 2.99 -6.96
CA MET A 193 -17.46 2.30 -6.02
C MET A 193 -17.78 0.89 -6.49
N ASN A 194 -17.90 -0.03 -5.54
CA ASN A 194 -18.29 -1.42 -5.78
C ASN A 194 -19.31 -1.89 -4.74
N SER A 195 -19.86 -3.09 -4.92
CA SER A 195 -20.91 -3.65 -4.08
C SER A 195 -20.49 -3.95 -2.63
N ARG A 196 -19.21 -3.85 -2.29
CA ARG A 196 -18.67 -4.08 -0.93
C ARG A 196 -18.48 -2.78 -0.16
N ALA A 197 -18.54 -1.63 -0.84
CA ALA A 197 -18.36 -0.33 -0.23
C ALA A 197 -19.68 0.38 0.04
N GLU A 198 -19.76 1.05 1.17
CA GLU A 198 -20.88 1.90 1.57
C GLU A 198 -20.34 3.24 2.10
N CYS A 199 -20.86 4.36 1.55
CA CYS A 199 -20.46 5.69 1.96
C CYS A 199 -21.34 6.22 3.11
N PHE A 200 -20.70 6.91 4.06
CA PHE A 200 -21.32 7.52 5.22
C PHE A 200 -20.94 9.00 5.32
N THR A 201 -21.89 9.84 5.58
CA THR A 201 -21.67 11.27 5.86
C THR A 201 -21.19 11.52 7.29
N ASP A 202 -21.43 10.56 8.20
CA ASP A 202 -21.01 10.59 9.59
C ASP A 202 -19.88 9.57 9.82
N PRO A 203 -18.67 10.02 10.20
CA PRO A 203 -17.55 9.13 10.46
C PRO A 203 -17.78 8.17 11.63
N MET A 204 -18.56 8.59 12.63
CA MET A 204 -18.94 7.72 13.75
C MET A 204 -19.84 6.56 13.30
N ALA A 205 -20.77 6.82 12.37
CA ALA A 205 -21.62 5.79 11.80
C ALA A 205 -20.81 4.80 10.95
N ALA A 206 -19.81 5.26 10.19
CA ALA A 206 -18.91 4.41 9.42
C ALA A 206 -18.07 3.49 10.31
N ALA A 207 -17.55 4.03 11.43
CA ALA A 207 -16.73 3.28 12.38
C ALA A 207 -17.52 2.29 13.24
N LYS A 208 -18.84 2.48 13.38
CA LYS A 208 -19.68 1.69 14.29
C LYS A 208 -19.63 0.20 13.98
N GLY A 209 -19.15 -0.59 14.95
CA GLY A 209 -19.03 -2.04 14.84
C GLY A 209 -17.94 -2.53 13.87
N ALA A 210 -17.08 -1.66 13.33
CA ALA A 210 -15.97 -2.02 12.48
C ALA A 210 -14.95 -2.91 13.20
N HIS A 211 -14.33 -3.82 12.48
CA HIS A 211 -13.26 -4.69 12.95
C HIS A 211 -11.86 -4.07 12.78
N LEU A 212 -11.76 -3.13 11.85
CA LEU A 212 -10.59 -2.32 11.56
C LEU A 212 -11.05 -0.90 11.28
N VAL A 213 -10.39 0.09 11.89
CA VAL A 213 -10.48 1.50 11.54
C VAL A 213 -9.14 1.90 10.95
N THR A 214 -9.17 2.53 9.78
CA THR A 214 -7.95 2.98 9.09
C THR A 214 -8.15 4.37 8.51
N THR A 215 -7.09 5.13 8.45
CA THR A 215 -7.05 6.49 7.89
C THR A 215 -5.69 6.78 7.26
N ASP A 216 -5.57 7.92 6.62
CA ASP A 216 -4.33 8.49 6.10
C ASP A 216 -4.32 10.00 6.35
N VAL A 217 -3.19 10.65 6.11
CA VAL A 217 -3.04 12.11 6.21
C VAL A 217 -4.13 12.83 5.41
N TRP A 218 -4.65 13.93 5.95
CA TRP A 218 -5.65 14.74 5.26
C TRP A 218 -5.10 15.44 4.04
N THR A 219 -3.79 15.77 4.06
CA THR A 219 -3.09 16.39 2.94
C THR A 219 -2.02 15.47 2.43
N SER A 220 -2.26 14.84 1.27
CA SER A 220 -1.30 13.98 0.60
C SER A 220 -0.14 14.78 0.00
N MET A 221 1.01 14.12 -0.23
CA MET A 221 2.18 14.72 -0.86
C MET A 221 1.84 15.26 -2.26
N GLY A 222 2.14 16.55 -2.48
CA GLY A 222 1.82 17.28 -3.71
C GLY A 222 0.62 18.21 -3.59
N PHE A 223 -0.11 18.15 -2.47
CA PHE A 223 -1.28 19.01 -2.18
C PHE A 223 -1.05 19.96 -1.00
N GLU A 224 0.20 20.23 -0.66
CA GLU A 224 0.59 21.03 0.51
C GLU A 224 -0.02 22.45 0.50
N SER A 225 -0.31 23.00 -0.69
CA SER A 225 -1.00 24.29 -0.83
C SER A 225 -2.45 24.30 -0.33
N GLU A 226 -3.08 23.13 -0.20
CA GLU A 226 -4.47 22.97 0.27
C GLU A 226 -4.54 22.73 1.79
N ASN A 227 -3.40 22.58 2.47
CA ASN A 227 -3.33 22.08 3.85
C ASN A 227 -4.29 22.79 4.83
N GLU A 228 -4.32 24.12 4.81
CA GLU A 228 -5.16 24.91 5.73
C GLU A 228 -6.67 24.78 5.43
N ALA A 229 -7.06 24.58 4.17
CA ALA A 229 -8.44 24.31 3.80
C ALA A 229 -8.83 22.90 4.25
N ARG A 230 -8.00 21.90 3.94
CA ARG A 230 -8.23 20.51 4.32
C ARG A 230 -8.32 20.31 5.83
N LYS A 231 -7.50 20.99 6.64
CA LYS A 231 -7.60 20.94 8.11
C LYS A 231 -8.95 21.41 8.62
N ARG A 232 -9.57 22.43 7.99
CA ARG A 232 -10.91 22.89 8.36
C ARG A 232 -11.99 21.90 7.93
N ASP A 233 -11.87 21.37 6.71
CA ASP A 233 -12.90 20.52 6.12
C ASP A 233 -12.90 19.12 6.79
N PHE A 234 -11.75 18.64 7.25
CA PHE A 234 -11.56 17.33 7.85
C PHE A 234 -11.60 17.30 9.38
N GLN A 235 -11.80 18.41 10.07
CA GLN A 235 -11.70 18.49 11.54
C GLN A 235 -12.58 17.46 12.29
N ASP A 236 -13.74 17.12 11.73
CA ASP A 236 -14.67 16.15 12.31
C ASP A 236 -14.34 14.69 11.89
N TRP A 237 -13.31 14.48 11.06
CA TRP A 237 -12.84 13.18 10.58
C TRP A 237 -11.57 12.70 11.30
N GLN A 238 -11.23 13.27 12.44
CA GLN A 238 -10.15 12.74 13.27
C GLN A 238 -10.56 11.42 13.89
N VAL A 239 -9.72 10.37 13.71
CA VAL A 239 -9.90 9.11 14.42
C VAL A 239 -9.42 9.30 15.87
N ASP A 240 -10.36 9.40 16.78
CA ASP A 240 -10.15 9.58 18.20
C ASP A 240 -10.58 8.37 19.06
N ALA A 241 -10.44 8.48 20.37
CA ALA A 241 -10.81 7.41 21.31
C ALA A 241 -12.33 7.15 21.34
N GLU A 242 -13.18 8.14 21.01
CA GLU A 242 -14.62 7.96 20.94
C GLU A 242 -15.01 7.13 19.72
N MET A 243 -14.45 7.44 18.58
CA MET A 243 -14.62 6.67 17.35
C MET A 243 -14.13 5.21 17.51
N MET A 244 -12.98 5.00 18.15
CA MET A 244 -12.49 3.65 18.45
C MET A 244 -13.40 2.89 19.44
N ARG A 245 -14.10 3.59 20.34
CA ARG A 245 -15.12 2.95 21.20
C ARG A 245 -16.40 2.59 20.45
N ALA A 246 -16.76 3.33 19.39
CA ALA A 246 -17.89 2.97 18.52
C ALA A 246 -17.62 1.74 17.67
N ALA A 247 -16.35 1.49 17.31
CA ALA A 247 -15.92 0.27 16.69
C ALA A 247 -16.02 -0.93 17.65
N ARG A 248 -15.68 -2.11 17.19
CA ARG A 248 -15.65 -3.29 18.09
C ARG A 248 -14.58 -3.13 19.16
N LYS A 249 -14.81 -3.72 20.32
CA LYS A 249 -13.84 -3.69 21.44
C LYS A 249 -12.46 -4.26 21.04
N ASP A 250 -12.44 -5.23 20.12
CA ASP A 250 -11.26 -5.87 19.58
C ASP A 250 -10.81 -5.31 18.21
N ALA A 251 -11.39 -4.17 17.79
CA ALA A 251 -11.01 -3.50 16.55
C ALA A 251 -9.53 -3.10 16.55
N LEU A 252 -8.90 -3.22 15.40
CA LEU A 252 -7.55 -2.70 15.17
C LEU A 252 -7.62 -1.27 14.62
N PHE A 253 -6.54 -0.51 14.85
CA PHE A 253 -6.26 0.75 14.17
C PHE A 253 -5.02 0.60 13.29
N MET A 254 -5.10 1.08 12.04
CA MET A 254 -4.01 1.11 11.06
C MET A 254 -3.85 2.49 10.44
N HIS A 255 -2.61 2.80 10.02
CA HIS A 255 -2.25 4.03 9.32
C HIS A 255 -0.95 3.81 8.55
N CYS A 256 -0.95 4.10 7.25
CA CYS A 256 0.21 3.86 6.37
C CYS A 256 1.48 4.68 6.72
N LEU A 257 1.37 5.67 7.62
CA LEU A 257 2.43 6.59 8.02
C LEU A 257 3.04 7.41 6.85
N PRO A 258 3.52 8.68 7.09
CA PRO A 258 3.60 9.34 8.40
C PRO A 258 2.23 9.76 8.92
N ALA A 259 2.06 9.89 10.22
CA ALA A 259 0.83 10.35 10.85
C ALA A 259 1.04 11.69 11.53
N HIS A 260 0.03 12.57 11.47
CA HIS A 260 0.00 13.85 12.17
C HIS A 260 -0.91 13.75 13.39
N ARG A 261 -0.31 13.45 14.56
CA ARG A 261 -1.05 13.37 15.82
C ARG A 261 -1.76 14.70 16.12
N GLY A 262 -3.06 14.63 16.35
CA GLY A 262 -3.92 15.80 16.54
C GLY A 262 -4.58 16.34 15.27
N GLU A 263 -4.24 15.77 14.11
CA GLU A 263 -4.94 15.97 12.83
C GLU A 263 -5.79 14.72 12.53
N GLU A 264 -5.44 13.89 11.56
CA GLU A 264 -6.24 12.73 11.15
C GLU A 264 -6.38 11.65 12.24
N VAL A 265 -5.49 11.64 13.22
CA VAL A 265 -5.51 10.68 14.32
C VAL A 265 -5.09 11.30 15.65
N ALA A 266 -5.80 10.99 16.71
CA ALA A 266 -5.42 11.36 18.08
C ALA A 266 -4.23 10.51 18.56
N ALA A 267 -3.30 11.13 19.33
CA ALA A 267 -2.15 10.41 19.90
C ALA A 267 -2.57 9.18 20.71
N ALA A 268 -3.65 9.29 21.49
CA ALA A 268 -4.17 8.19 22.30
C ALA A 268 -4.63 6.97 21.48
N VAL A 269 -4.92 7.14 20.19
CA VAL A 269 -5.30 6.05 19.28
C VAL A 269 -4.07 5.44 18.65
N ILE A 270 -3.23 6.23 17.98
CA ILE A 270 -2.07 5.72 17.27
C ILE A 270 -1.01 5.09 18.20
N ASP A 271 -0.88 5.62 19.41
CA ASP A 271 0.01 5.10 20.45
C ASP A 271 -0.71 4.15 21.43
N GLY A 272 -1.99 3.86 21.16
CA GLY A 272 -2.86 3.06 22.01
C GLY A 272 -2.78 1.55 21.73
N PRO A 273 -3.43 0.72 22.59
CA PRO A 273 -3.31 -0.74 22.53
C PRO A 273 -4.00 -1.41 21.33
N GLN A 274 -4.87 -0.70 20.61
CA GLN A 274 -5.55 -1.19 19.40
C GLN A 274 -4.74 -0.88 18.13
N SER A 275 -3.72 -0.03 18.24
CA SER A 275 -2.86 0.35 17.12
C SER A 275 -1.87 -0.76 16.77
N VAL A 276 -1.78 -1.07 15.48
CA VAL A 276 -0.83 -2.03 14.91
C VAL A 276 0.02 -1.39 13.80
N VAL A 277 0.19 -0.07 13.86
CA VAL A 277 0.89 0.70 12.81
C VAL A 277 2.36 0.32 12.65
N TRP A 278 2.99 -0.17 13.72
CA TRP A 278 4.39 -0.61 13.67
C TRP A 278 4.53 -1.98 13.02
N GLU A 279 3.63 -2.91 13.34
CA GLU A 279 3.52 -4.21 12.69
C GLU A 279 3.14 -4.07 11.21
N GLU A 280 2.22 -3.16 10.89
CA GLU A 280 1.85 -2.77 9.53
C GLU A 280 3.07 -2.27 8.76
N ALA A 281 3.83 -1.35 9.33
CA ALA A 281 5.07 -0.83 8.73
C ALA A 281 6.14 -1.91 8.54
N GLU A 282 6.33 -2.82 9.52
CA GLU A 282 7.24 -3.96 9.41
C GLU A 282 6.78 -4.91 8.29
N ASN A 283 5.50 -5.19 8.22
CA ASN A 283 4.94 -6.12 7.24
C ASN A 283 5.09 -5.64 5.79
N ARG A 284 5.31 -4.33 5.56
CA ARG A 284 5.74 -3.80 4.25
C ARG A 284 7.00 -4.51 3.73
N LEU A 285 7.98 -4.73 4.59
CA LEU A 285 9.21 -5.45 4.23
C LEU A 285 8.91 -6.90 3.82
N HIS A 286 8.09 -7.60 4.60
CA HIS A 286 7.87 -9.04 4.41
C HIS A 286 6.95 -9.35 3.23
N THR A 287 5.89 -8.58 3.04
CA THR A 287 4.98 -8.73 1.89
C THR A 287 5.67 -8.38 0.58
N GLN A 288 6.52 -7.36 0.58
CA GLN A 288 7.30 -6.98 -0.62
C GLN A 288 8.37 -8.04 -0.95
N LYS A 289 8.97 -8.70 0.03
CA LYS A 289 9.85 -9.86 -0.23
C LYS A 289 9.10 -10.99 -0.92
N ALA A 290 7.92 -11.34 -0.43
CA ALA A 290 7.08 -12.37 -1.06
C ALA A 290 6.63 -11.95 -2.48
N LEU A 291 6.30 -10.68 -2.69
CA LEU A 291 5.93 -10.14 -3.99
C LEU A 291 7.09 -10.22 -4.99
N LEU A 292 8.30 -9.82 -4.59
CA LEU A 292 9.51 -9.92 -5.42
C LEU A 292 9.80 -11.37 -5.81
N GLU A 293 9.75 -12.29 -4.84
CA GLU A 293 9.92 -13.72 -5.07
C GLU A 293 8.89 -14.24 -6.09
N PHE A 294 7.61 -13.92 -5.88
CA PHE A 294 6.53 -14.37 -6.74
C PHE A 294 6.63 -13.85 -8.18
N LEU A 295 6.96 -12.56 -8.36
CA LEU A 295 7.06 -11.96 -9.68
C LEU A 295 8.26 -12.51 -10.48
N LEU A 296 9.35 -12.85 -9.81
CA LEU A 296 10.57 -13.35 -10.44
C LEU A 296 10.58 -14.87 -10.62
N LEU A 297 10.07 -15.63 -9.67
CA LEU A 297 10.17 -17.09 -9.64
C LEU A 297 8.83 -17.81 -9.86
N GLY A 298 7.71 -17.08 -9.76
CA GLY A 298 6.38 -17.69 -9.77
C GLY A 298 6.04 -18.37 -8.43
N LYS A 299 5.08 -19.32 -8.47
CA LYS A 299 4.75 -20.12 -7.28
C LYS A 299 5.85 -21.16 -7.05
N ILE A 300 6.50 -21.09 -5.90
CA ILE A 300 7.47 -22.09 -5.44
C ILE A 300 6.68 -23.25 -4.82
N LYS A 301 7.03 -24.48 -5.23
CA LYS A 301 6.41 -25.72 -4.73
C LYS A 301 6.93 -26.08 -3.35
#